data_174f81da3905f3d6ce6b70ebc1272019
#
_entry.id   174f81da3905f3d6ce6b70ebc1272019
#
_cell.length_a   1.000
_cell.length_b   1.000
_cell.length_c   1.000
_cell.angle_alpha   90.00
_cell.angle_beta   90.00
_cell.angle_gamma   90.00
#
_symmetry.space_group_name_H-M   'P 1'
#
loop_
_entity.id
_entity.type
_entity.pdbx_description
1 polymer ?
#
loop_
_entity_poly.entity_id
_entity_poly.type
_entity_poly.pdbx_seq_one_letter_code
_entity_poly.pdbx_strand_id
1 'polypeptide(L)'
;LVGAEDRANHVGFYRDELLAMVQTCADLKISIPFMFHAGETLLDLGGSKNPEFSNLYDAVLFNAKRIGHGFSLLKHPVLVEEFKRLEICVELCPTSNELLHLCRNIKEHPYPEILAMGIPCTVNSDNPSLFTYVPCFRVQVG
;
A
#
# COMPACT_ATOMS: atom_id res chain seq x y z
N LEU A 1 7.72 8.66 -1.16
CA LEU A 1 8.26 7.64 -2.04
C LEU A 1 7.18 7.23 -3.04
N VAL A 2 7.37 7.55 -4.29
CA VAL A 2 6.36 7.43 -5.35
C VAL A 2 6.96 6.65 -6.53
N GLY A 3 6.20 5.79 -7.12
CA GLY A 3 6.55 5.05 -8.32
C GLY A 3 6.19 3.58 -8.23
N ALA A 4 6.13 2.94 -9.41
CA ALA A 4 5.90 1.51 -9.49
C ALA A 4 7.00 0.75 -8.74
N GLU A 5 6.61 -0.14 -7.86
CA GLU A 5 7.49 -0.89 -6.96
C GLU A 5 8.59 -1.65 -7.72
N ASP A 6 8.27 -2.11 -8.92
CA ASP A 6 9.18 -2.87 -9.77
C ASP A 6 10.24 -2.00 -10.50
N ARG A 7 10.11 -0.68 -10.46
CA ARG A 7 10.98 0.26 -11.21
C ARG A 7 11.66 1.30 -10.34
N ALA A 8 11.30 1.39 -9.08
CA ALA A 8 11.86 2.33 -8.12
C ALA A 8 12.67 1.58 -7.05
N ASN A 9 13.47 2.31 -6.28
CA ASN A 9 14.03 1.77 -5.08
C ASN A 9 12.91 1.44 -4.09
N HIS A 10 12.93 0.25 -3.52
CA HIS A 10 12.01 -0.15 -2.47
C HIS A 10 12.21 0.68 -1.19
N VAL A 11 11.24 0.68 -0.30
CA VAL A 11 11.29 1.49 0.94
C VAL A 11 12.51 1.13 1.80
N GLY A 12 12.87 -0.15 1.88
CA GLY A 12 14.03 -0.63 2.63
C GLY A 12 15.37 -0.07 2.14
N PHE A 13 15.46 0.39 0.89
CA PHE A 13 16.65 1.10 0.39
C PHE A 13 16.90 2.41 1.16
N TYR A 14 15.86 3.05 1.66
CA TYR A 14 15.91 4.30 2.43
C TYR A 14 15.79 4.05 3.94
N ARG A 15 16.10 2.85 4.39
CA ARG A 15 15.86 2.44 5.78
C ARG A 15 16.56 3.35 6.78
N ASP A 16 17.81 3.67 6.55
CA ASP A 16 18.63 4.43 7.51
C ASP A 16 18.11 5.87 7.63
N GLU A 17 17.71 6.49 6.52
CA GLU A 17 17.10 7.81 6.49
C GLU A 17 15.73 7.81 7.20
N LEU A 18 14.93 6.79 6.97
CA LEU A 18 13.63 6.65 7.63
C LEU A 18 13.78 6.42 9.13
N LEU A 19 14.74 5.60 9.56
CA LEU A 19 15.03 5.39 10.98
C LEU A 19 15.56 6.67 11.65
N ALA A 20 16.44 7.42 10.97
CA ALA A 20 16.91 8.71 11.45
C ALA A 20 15.75 9.71 11.62
N MET A 21 14.79 9.72 10.67
CA MET A 21 13.58 10.55 10.77
C MET A 21 12.72 10.13 11.96
N VAL A 22 12.51 8.83 12.19
CA VAL A 22 11.76 8.32 13.36
C VAL A 22 12.43 8.76 14.66
N GLN A 23 13.74 8.63 14.74
CA GLN A 23 14.50 9.05 15.93
C GLN A 23 14.38 10.55 16.17
N THR A 24 14.54 11.36 15.12
CA THR A 24 14.37 12.81 15.21
C THR A 24 12.97 13.20 15.69
N CYS A 25 11.93 12.53 15.19
CA CYS A 25 10.56 12.75 15.65
C CYS A 25 10.40 12.42 17.14
N ALA A 26 11.00 11.32 17.59
CA ALA A 26 10.97 10.93 19.00
C ALA A 26 11.66 11.97 19.88
N ASP A 27 12.83 12.46 19.49
CA ASP A 27 13.59 13.48 20.21
C ASP A 27 12.83 14.81 20.32
N LEU A 28 12.13 15.17 19.26
CA LEU A 28 11.27 16.36 19.22
C LEU A 28 9.89 16.17 19.83
N LYS A 29 9.56 14.96 20.31
CA LYS A 29 8.25 14.56 20.85
C LYS A 29 7.08 14.81 19.88
N ILE A 30 7.33 14.62 18.59
CA ILE A 30 6.32 14.68 17.54
C ILE A 30 6.06 13.26 16.99
N SER A 31 4.84 13.02 16.51
CA SER A 31 4.45 11.76 15.88
C SER A 31 4.00 12.03 14.45
N ILE A 32 4.70 11.43 13.49
CA ILE A 32 4.35 11.49 12.07
C ILE A 32 4.03 10.06 11.64
N PRO A 33 2.74 9.72 11.37
CA PRO A 33 2.39 8.40 10.88
C PRO A 33 2.90 8.22 9.44
N PHE A 34 3.50 7.07 9.18
CA PHE A 34 3.91 6.71 7.83
C PHE A 34 2.72 6.28 6.98
N MET A 35 2.78 6.68 5.73
CA MET A 35 1.88 6.25 4.67
C MET A 35 2.71 6.03 3.39
N PHE A 36 2.83 4.78 2.96
CA PHE A 36 3.65 4.38 1.83
C PHE A 36 2.78 3.91 0.67
N HIS A 37 3.25 4.11 -0.56
CA HIS A 37 2.82 3.26 -1.67
C HIS A 37 3.41 1.87 -1.45
N ALA A 38 2.59 0.84 -1.48
CA ALA A 38 3.06 -0.52 -1.27
C ALA A 38 2.18 -1.55 -2.00
N GLY A 39 2.78 -2.56 -2.58
CA GLY A 39 2.09 -3.60 -3.32
C GLY A 39 1.53 -3.17 -4.67
N GLU A 40 2.03 -2.09 -5.26
CA GLU A 40 1.63 -1.62 -6.59
C GLU A 40 2.38 -2.37 -7.69
N THR A 41 2.14 -3.68 -7.77
CA THR A 41 2.89 -4.59 -8.62
C THR A 41 2.11 -5.86 -8.92
N LEU A 42 2.44 -6.52 -10.02
CA LEU A 42 1.94 -7.86 -10.38
C LEU A 42 2.75 -9.00 -9.79
N LEU A 43 3.87 -8.74 -9.14
CA LEU A 43 4.86 -9.72 -8.68
C LEU A 43 5.67 -10.40 -9.80
N ASP A 44 5.51 -9.99 -11.05
CA ASP A 44 6.13 -10.68 -12.18
C ASP A 44 7.64 -10.45 -12.24
N LEU A 45 8.09 -9.30 -11.77
CA LEU A 45 9.51 -8.91 -11.77
C LEU A 45 10.23 -9.24 -10.45
N GLY A 46 9.56 -9.88 -9.51
CA GLY A 46 10.16 -10.42 -8.30
C GLY A 46 10.24 -9.48 -7.11
N GLY A 47 10.04 -8.17 -7.28
CA GLY A 47 10.11 -7.20 -6.19
C GLY A 47 9.25 -7.59 -4.99
N SER A 48 7.97 -7.75 -5.20
CA SER A 48 7.05 -8.11 -4.11
C SER A 48 7.03 -9.61 -3.75
N LYS A 49 7.71 -10.48 -4.50
CA LYS A 49 7.86 -11.90 -4.12
C LYS A 49 8.89 -12.08 -3.04
N ASN A 50 9.92 -11.25 -3.05
CA ASN A 50 10.98 -11.29 -2.06
C ASN A 50 10.66 -10.28 -0.95
N PRO A 51 10.48 -10.73 0.32
CA PRO A 51 10.25 -9.83 1.44
C PRO A 51 11.31 -8.74 1.59
N GLU A 52 12.54 -8.99 1.15
CA GLU A 52 13.64 -8.01 1.19
C GLU A 52 13.41 -6.80 0.28
N PHE A 53 12.55 -6.92 -0.71
CA PHE A 53 12.28 -5.88 -1.72
C PHE A 53 10.82 -5.45 -1.78
N SER A 54 9.95 -6.01 -0.95
CA SER A 54 8.54 -5.66 -0.94
C SER A 54 8.23 -4.52 0.01
N ASN A 55 7.71 -3.42 -0.53
CA ASN A 55 7.25 -2.29 0.26
C ASN A 55 6.12 -2.65 1.25
N LEU A 56 5.38 -3.74 1.01
CA LEU A 56 4.35 -4.23 1.94
C LEU A 56 4.96 -4.68 3.28
N TYR A 57 6.08 -5.38 3.24
CA TYR A 57 6.80 -5.78 4.46
C TYR A 57 7.42 -4.57 5.16
N ASP A 58 8.04 -3.67 4.38
CA ASP A 58 8.61 -2.44 4.92
C ASP A 58 7.55 -1.58 5.60
N ALA A 59 6.35 -1.46 5.01
CA ALA A 59 5.26 -0.71 5.60
C ALA A 59 4.87 -1.23 6.98
N VAL A 60 4.83 -2.56 7.16
CA VAL A 60 4.57 -3.19 8.47
C VAL A 60 5.73 -2.90 9.45
N LEU A 61 6.97 -3.08 9.00
CA LEU A 61 8.16 -2.86 9.83
C LEU A 61 8.28 -1.41 10.32
N PHE A 62 7.89 -0.45 9.50
CA PHE A 62 7.86 0.97 9.86
C PHE A 62 6.57 1.40 10.56
N ASN A 63 5.69 0.45 10.94
CA ASN A 63 4.44 0.74 11.64
C ASN A 63 3.54 1.73 10.89
N ALA A 64 3.50 1.62 9.56
CA ALA A 64 2.59 2.42 8.74
C ALA A 64 1.14 2.20 9.19
N LYS A 65 0.36 3.25 9.20
CA LYS A 65 -1.08 3.18 9.53
C LYS A 65 -1.95 3.06 8.30
N ARG A 66 -1.43 3.45 7.17
CA ARG A 66 -2.08 3.38 5.87
C ARG A 66 -1.07 3.03 4.80
N ILE A 67 -1.52 2.35 3.77
CA ILE A 67 -0.74 2.13 2.53
C ILE A 67 -1.58 2.49 1.32
N GLY A 68 -0.94 3.06 0.31
CA GLY A 68 -1.53 3.24 -1.03
C GLY A 68 -1.50 1.94 -1.82
N HIS A 69 -2.54 1.68 -2.59
CA HIS A 69 -2.77 0.57 -3.52
C HIS A 69 -2.98 -0.80 -2.88
N GLY A 70 -1.96 -1.43 -2.31
CA GLY A 70 -2.06 -2.78 -1.74
C GLY A 70 -2.49 -3.86 -2.73
N PHE A 71 -2.31 -3.65 -4.04
CA PHE A 71 -2.82 -4.51 -5.10
C PHE A 71 -2.36 -5.97 -4.97
N SER A 72 -1.11 -6.19 -4.61
CA SER A 72 -0.52 -7.53 -4.45
C SER A 72 -0.67 -8.12 -3.05
N LEU A 73 -1.34 -7.44 -2.11
CA LEU A 73 -1.41 -7.85 -0.70
C LEU A 73 -1.89 -9.29 -0.51
N LEU A 74 -2.91 -9.71 -1.28
CA LEU A 74 -3.48 -11.06 -1.16
C LEU A 74 -2.52 -12.18 -1.54
N LYS A 75 -1.43 -11.86 -2.22
CA LYS A 75 -0.37 -12.82 -2.56
C LYS A 75 0.58 -13.08 -1.38
N HIS A 76 0.38 -12.39 -0.25
CA HIS A 76 1.16 -12.50 0.97
C HIS A 76 0.26 -12.83 2.18
N PRO A 77 -0.15 -14.09 2.37
CA PRO A 77 -1.10 -14.46 3.44
C PRO A 77 -0.67 -14.02 4.84
N VAL A 78 0.63 -14.05 5.14
CA VAL A 78 1.16 -13.59 6.43
C VAL A 78 0.88 -12.09 6.63
N LEU A 79 1.06 -11.28 5.58
CA LEU A 79 0.79 -9.84 5.65
C LEU A 79 -0.70 -9.54 5.77
N VAL A 80 -1.57 -10.34 5.14
CA VAL A 80 -3.02 -10.19 5.29
C VAL A 80 -3.42 -10.24 6.77
N GLU A 81 -2.92 -11.21 7.52
CA GLU A 81 -3.20 -11.32 8.95
C GLU A 81 -2.59 -10.17 9.76
N GLU A 82 -1.38 -9.72 9.42
CA GLU A 82 -0.74 -8.58 10.07
C GLU A 82 -1.49 -7.27 9.80
N PHE A 83 -1.96 -7.04 8.57
CA PHE A 83 -2.75 -5.85 8.23
C PHE A 83 -4.06 -5.79 9.02
N LYS A 84 -4.72 -6.93 9.20
CA LYS A 84 -5.92 -7.05 10.04
C LYS A 84 -5.59 -6.77 11.51
N ARG A 85 -4.57 -7.44 12.05
CA ARG A 85 -4.15 -7.31 13.45
C ARG A 85 -3.72 -5.89 13.83
N LEU A 86 -3.00 -5.20 12.95
CA LEU A 86 -2.48 -3.85 13.14
C LEU A 86 -3.45 -2.76 12.68
N GLU A 87 -4.59 -3.15 12.11
CA GLU A 87 -5.59 -2.25 11.53
C GLU A 87 -5.01 -1.29 10.49
N ILE A 88 -4.08 -1.80 9.65
CA ILE A 88 -3.47 -1.01 8.58
C ILE A 88 -4.51 -0.81 7.48
N CYS A 89 -4.85 0.44 7.20
CA CYS A 89 -5.83 0.79 6.17
C CYS A 89 -5.20 0.73 4.76
N VAL A 90 -5.88 0.06 3.84
CA VAL A 90 -5.49 0.01 2.42
C VAL A 90 -6.27 1.05 1.63
N GLU A 91 -5.56 1.93 0.93
CA GLU A 91 -6.12 2.94 0.04
C GLU A 91 -6.22 2.37 -1.38
N LEU A 92 -7.31 1.66 -1.64
CA LEU A 92 -7.56 1.01 -2.93
C LEU A 92 -7.74 2.06 -4.03
N CYS A 93 -6.99 1.91 -5.14
CA CYS A 93 -7.01 2.81 -6.29
C CYS A 93 -7.35 2.07 -7.58
N PRO A 94 -8.60 1.55 -7.75
CA PRO A 94 -8.95 0.64 -8.84
C PRO A 94 -8.74 1.25 -10.23
N THR A 95 -9.12 2.51 -10.42
CA THR A 95 -8.96 3.20 -11.71
C THR A 95 -7.49 3.36 -12.08
N SER A 96 -6.64 3.74 -11.10
CA SER A 96 -5.20 3.84 -11.33
C SER A 96 -4.60 2.48 -11.69
N ASN A 97 -4.97 1.43 -10.96
CA ASN A 97 -4.43 0.10 -11.19
C ASN A 97 -4.87 -0.49 -12.56
N GLU A 98 -6.07 -0.16 -13.05
CA GLU A 98 -6.49 -0.49 -14.41
C GLU A 98 -5.67 0.27 -15.45
N LEU A 99 -5.49 1.58 -15.30
CA LEU A 99 -4.72 2.42 -16.22
C LEU A 99 -3.23 2.06 -16.26
N LEU A 100 -2.69 1.62 -15.14
CA LEU A 100 -1.31 1.11 -15.05
C LEU A 100 -1.17 -0.36 -15.50
N HIS A 101 -2.26 -0.95 -16.00
CA HIS A 101 -2.30 -2.33 -16.50
C HIS A 101 -1.96 -3.40 -15.44
N LEU A 102 -2.20 -3.13 -14.17
CA LEU A 102 -2.12 -4.13 -13.10
C LEU A 102 -3.31 -5.10 -13.15
N CYS A 103 -4.45 -4.65 -13.66
CA CYS A 103 -5.59 -5.46 -14.05
C CYS A 103 -6.13 -4.98 -15.41
N ARG A 104 -6.87 -5.83 -16.12
CA ARG A 104 -7.43 -5.49 -17.44
C ARG A 104 -8.65 -4.59 -17.31
N ASN A 105 -9.38 -4.75 -16.22
CA ASN A 105 -10.56 -3.97 -15.89
C ASN A 105 -10.84 -4.07 -14.38
N ILE A 106 -11.68 -3.17 -13.88
CA ILE A 106 -12.01 -3.06 -12.45
C ILE A 106 -12.62 -4.34 -11.85
N LYS A 107 -13.22 -5.23 -12.67
CA LYS A 107 -13.80 -6.48 -12.18
C LYS A 107 -12.74 -7.52 -11.78
N GLU A 108 -11.52 -7.37 -12.30
CA GLU A 108 -10.37 -8.22 -11.97
C GLU A 108 -9.55 -7.66 -10.79
N HIS A 109 -9.92 -6.47 -10.29
CA HIS A 109 -9.22 -5.85 -9.17
C HIS A 109 -9.46 -6.65 -7.87
N PRO A 110 -8.44 -6.87 -7.03
CA PRO A 110 -8.56 -7.67 -5.80
C PRO A 110 -9.39 -7.01 -4.68
N TYR A 111 -9.92 -5.80 -4.87
CA TYR A 111 -10.62 -5.06 -3.82
C TYR A 111 -11.80 -5.82 -3.19
N PRO A 112 -12.62 -6.61 -3.92
CA PRO A 112 -13.73 -7.33 -3.28
C PRO A 112 -13.22 -8.37 -2.28
N GLU A 113 -12.12 -9.04 -2.61
CA GLU A 113 -11.51 -10.06 -1.74
C GLU A 113 -10.87 -9.40 -0.50
N ILE A 114 -10.14 -8.28 -0.69
CA ILE A 114 -9.56 -7.51 0.41
C ILE A 114 -10.64 -7.07 1.40
N LEU A 115 -11.77 -6.56 0.89
CA LEU A 115 -12.92 -6.18 1.71
C LEU A 115 -13.53 -7.40 2.44
N ALA A 116 -13.71 -8.51 1.73
CA ALA A 116 -14.28 -9.72 2.32
C ALA A 116 -13.42 -10.33 3.45
N MET A 117 -12.11 -10.06 3.43
CA MET A 117 -11.19 -10.47 4.50
C MET A 117 -11.24 -9.57 5.74
N GLY A 118 -12.04 -8.49 5.72
CA GLY A 118 -12.16 -7.58 6.86
C GLY A 118 -10.97 -6.63 7.04
N ILE A 119 -10.17 -6.40 6.00
CA ILE A 119 -9.08 -5.43 6.03
C ILE A 119 -9.67 -4.01 5.92
N PRO A 120 -9.31 -3.06 6.80
CA PRO A 120 -9.76 -1.69 6.67
C PRO A 120 -9.36 -1.08 5.32
N CYS A 121 -10.31 -0.53 4.58
CA CYS A 121 -10.06 0.00 3.25
C CYS A 121 -10.74 1.34 3.01
N THR A 122 -10.16 2.11 2.10
CA THR A 122 -10.81 3.24 1.43
C THR A 122 -10.70 3.06 -0.08
N VAL A 123 -11.64 3.60 -0.84
CA VAL A 123 -11.56 3.67 -2.30
C VAL A 123 -11.19 5.09 -2.69
N ASN A 124 -10.17 5.22 -3.50
CA ASN A 124 -9.53 6.50 -3.80
C ASN A 124 -9.34 6.67 -5.31
N SER A 125 -9.27 7.92 -5.75
CA SER A 125 -9.03 8.27 -7.15
C SER A 125 -7.56 8.19 -7.55
N ASP A 126 -6.64 8.15 -6.58
CA ASP A 126 -5.22 8.37 -6.78
C ASP A 126 -4.96 9.80 -7.31
N ASN A 127 -4.28 9.98 -8.42
CA ASN A 127 -3.96 11.29 -8.97
C ASN A 127 -5.13 11.88 -9.77
N PRO A 128 -5.90 12.82 -9.21
CA PRO A 128 -7.08 13.37 -9.87
C PRO A 128 -6.75 14.20 -11.11
N SER A 129 -5.50 14.59 -11.32
CA SER A 129 -5.05 15.30 -12.52
C SER A 129 -4.94 14.39 -13.73
N LEU A 130 -4.78 13.09 -13.51
CA LEU A 130 -4.65 12.07 -14.56
C LEU A 130 -5.96 11.30 -14.79
N PHE A 131 -6.81 11.24 -13.75
CA PHE A 131 -7.99 10.39 -13.76
C PHE A 131 -9.24 11.23 -13.62
N THR A 132 -10.14 11.14 -14.59
CA THR A 132 -11.44 11.80 -14.54
C THR A 132 -12.25 11.23 -13.37
N TYR A 133 -12.54 12.08 -12.42
CA TYR A 133 -13.44 12.02 -11.28
C TYR A 133 -13.92 10.62 -10.85
N VAL A 134 -13.32 10.10 -9.79
CA VAL A 134 -13.93 9.04 -8.95
C VAL A 134 -14.06 9.59 -7.53
N PRO A 135 -15.26 9.67 -6.96
CA PRO A 135 -15.43 10.11 -5.58
C PRO A 135 -14.74 9.13 -4.63
N CYS A 136 -14.01 9.66 -3.65
CA CYS A 136 -13.44 8.87 -2.56
C CYS A 136 -14.56 8.42 -1.62
N PHE A 137 -14.73 7.12 -1.45
CA PHE A 137 -15.65 6.55 -0.47
C PHE A 137 -14.88 5.76 0.59
N ARG A 138 -15.21 6.01 1.86
CA ARG A 138 -14.80 5.11 2.93
C ARG A 138 -15.74 3.92 2.94
N VAL A 139 -15.22 2.73 2.69
CA VAL A 139 -15.96 1.49 2.86
C VAL A 139 -15.72 1.02 4.29
N GLN A 140 -16.74 1.13 5.13
CA GLN A 140 -16.74 0.47 6.45
C GLN A 140 -17.24 -0.96 6.24
N VAL A 141 -16.40 -1.92 6.58
CA VAL A 141 -16.84 -3.31 6.76
C VAL A 141 -17.48 -3.35 8.15
N GLY A 142 -18.77 -3.64 8.19
CA GLY A 142 -19.53 -3.82 9.44
C GLY A 142 -19.22 -5.18 10.08
#